data_86babf4505057ccc9fde97a97b6f4e78
#
_entry.id   86babf4505057ccc9fde97a97b6f4e78
#
_cell.length_a   1.000
_cell.length_b   1.000
_cell.length_c   1.000
_cell.angle_alpha   90.00
_cell.angle_beta   90.00
_cell.angle_gamma   90.00
#
_symmetry.space_group_name_H-M   'P 1'
#
loop_
_entity.id
_entity.type
_entity.pdbx_description
1 polymer ?
#
loop_
_entity_poly.entity_id
_entity_poly.type
_entity_poly.pdbx_seq_one_letter_code
_entity_poly.pdbx_strand_id
1 'polypeptide(L)' 'MRYSASKKGFYASDIDYKSVPEDCVEITEDDYLLLIDGQSSGNEIVPDPDKPGYPKLVPVA' A
#
# COMPACT_ATOMS: atom_id res chain seq x y z
N MET A 1 3.64 -6.91 5.54
CA MET A 1 3.85 -5.91 4.48
C MET A 1 3.35 -4.56 4.97
N ARG A 2 4.12 -3.52 4.78
CA ARG A 2 3.77 -2.16 5.18
C ARG A 2 3.52 -1.31 3.95
N TYR A 3 2.63 -0.34 4.08
CA TYR A 3 2.33 0.60 3.02
C TYR A 3 2.55 2.03 3.50
N SER A 4 3.20 2.83 2.67
CA SER A 4 3.41 4.26 2.95
C SER A 4 2.55 5.09 2.00
N ALA A 5 1.62 5.86 2.54
CA ALA A 5 0.76 6.74 1.76
C ALA A 5 1.55 7.89 1.15
N SER A 6 2.52 8.44 1.88
CA SER A 6 3.32 9.56 1.39
C SER A 6 4.22 9.17 0.22
N LYS A 7 4.74 7.95 0.24
CA LYS A 7 5.61 7.42 -0.82
C LYS A 7 4.85 6.58 -1.84
N LYS A 8 3.61 6.21 -1.54
CA LYS A 8 2.77 5.34 -2.36
C LYS A 8 3.49 4.04 -2.72
N GLY A 9 4.15 3.46 -1.72
CA GLY A 9 4.96 2.26 -1.91
C GLY A 9 4.80 1.26 -0.79
N PHE A 10 5.25 0.04 -1.07
CA PHE A 10 5.19 -1.06 -0.12
C PHE A 10 6.58 -1.37 0.42
N TYR A 11 6.64 -1.74 1.69
CA TYR A 11 7.87 -2.13 2.36
C TYR A 11 7.66 -3.46 3.07
N ALA A 12 8.56 -4.40 2.85
CA ALA A 12 8.47 -5.70 3.51
C ALA A 12 8.73 -5.56 5.00
N SER A 13 7.88 -6.19 5.82
CA SER A 13 7.97 -6.07 7.28
C SER A 13 9.21 -6.77 7.85
N ASP A 14 9.74 -7.76 7.13
CA ASP A 14 10.89 -8.55 7.57
C ASP A 14 12.22 -8.01 7.04
N ILE A 15 12.20 -6.90 6.29
CA ILE A 15 13.40 -6.28 5.76
C ILE A 15 13.67 -4.99 6.54
N ASP A 16 14.93 -4.82 6.94
CA ASP A 16 15.36 -3.64 7.67
C ASP A 16 15.85 -2.60 6.67
N TYR A 17 15.03 -1.59 6.41
CA TYR A 17 15.38 -0.50 5.51
C TYR A 17 16.10 0.60 6.28
N LYS A 18 17.03 1.28 5.61
CA LYS A 18 17.76 2.40 6.22
C LYS A 18 16.82 3.54 6.60
N SER A 19 15.77 3.73 5.82
CA SER A 19 14.82 4.81 6.06
C SER A 19 13.43 4.30 5.68
N VAL A 20 12.57 4.12 6.69
CA VAL A 20 11.18 3.73 6.48
C VAL A 20 10.32 4.95 6.84
N PRO A 21 9.41 5.38 5.94
CA PRO A 21 8.53 6.51 6.26
C PRO A 21 7.75 6.26 7.54
N GLU A 22 7.57 7.31 8.35
CA GLU A 22 6.87 7.20 9.62
C GLU A 22 5.37 6.92 9.46
N ASP A 23 4.82 7.21 8.28
CA ASP A 23 3.41 7.01 7.99
C ASP A 23 3.09 5.60 7.50
N CYS A 24 4.05 4.69 7.54
CA CYS A 24 3.82 3.30 7.16
C CYS A 24 2.81 2.64 8.08
N VAL A 25 1.87 1.90 7.49
CA VAL A 25 0.90 1.09 8.23
C VAL A 25 1.07 -0.37 7.84
N GLU A 26 0.81 -1.24 8.81
CA GLU A 26 0.89 -2.68 8.55
C GLU A 26 -0.38 -3.14 7.86
N ILE A 27 -0.24 -3.86 6.75
CA ILE A 27 -1.36 -4.48 6.04
C ILE A 27 -1.11 -5.97 5.98
N THR A 28 -2.18 -6.74 5.83
CA THR A 28 -2.05 -8.20 5.72
C THR A 28 -1.48 -8.56 4.35
N GLU A 29 -0.89 -9.75 4.27
CA GLU A 29 -0.37 -10.25 3.00
C GLU A 29 -1.51 -10.44 1.99
N ASP A 30 -2.67 -10.88 2.47
CA ASP A 30 -3.85 -11.03 1.61
C ASP A 30 -4.27 -9.69 1.00
N ASP A 31 -4.29 -8.62 1.80
CA ASP A 31 -4.60 -7.29 1.32
C ASP A 31 -3.58 -6.82 0.29
N TYR A 32 -2.29 -7.07 0.55
CA TYR A 32 -1.24 -6.72 -0.37
C TYR A 32 -1.43 -7.42 -1.73
N LEU A 33 -1.71 -8.72 -1.70
CA LEU A 33 -1.92 -9.49 -2.92
C LEU A 33 -3.14 -9.00 -3.70
N LEU A 34 -4.22 -8.66 -3.02
CA LEU A 34 -5.41 -8.10 -3.66
C LEU A 34 -5.11 -6.76 -4.33
N LEU A 35 -4.31 -5.91 -3.67
CA LEU A 35 -3.93 -4.62 -4.22
C LEU A 35 -3.06 -4.78 -5.47
N ILE A 36 -2.09 -5.66 -5.42
CA ILE A 36 -1.19 -5.90 -6.56
C ILE A 36 -1.97 -6.50 -7.73
N ASP A 37 -2.85 -7.45 -7.46
CA ASP A 37 -3.70 -8.06 -8.50
C ASP A 37 -4.61 -7.03 -9.14
N GLY A 38 -5.24 -6.17 -8.33
CA GLY A 38 -6.09 -5.10 -8.83
C GLY A 38 -5.31 -4.09 -9.67
N GLN A 39 -4.08 -3.76 -9.26
CA GLN A 39 -3.23 -2.85 -10.02
C GLN A 39 -2.88 -3.44 -11.39
N SER A 40 -2.62 -4.73 -11.44
CA SER A 40 -2.36 -5.42 -12.71
C SER A 40 -3.57 -5.44 -13.62
N SER A 41 -4.77 -5.32 -13.05
CA SER A 41 -6.03 -5.29 -13.80
C SER A 41 -6.42 -3.89 -14.25
N GLY A 42 -5.60 -2.88 -14.00
CA GLY A 42 -5.86 -1.52 -14.48
C GLY A 42 -6.39 -0.57 -13.41
N ASN A 43 -6.27 -0.94 -12.15
CA ASN A 43 -6.63 -0.06 -11.02
C ASN A 43 -5.37 0.63 -10.48
N GLU A 44 -5.57 1.71 -9.75
CA GLU A 44 -4.49 2.43 -9.10
C GLU A 44 -4.59 2.25 -7.59
N ILE A 45 -3.44 2.10 -6.94
CA ILE A 45 -3.36 2.04 -5.48
C ILE A 45 -3.17 3.46 -4.97
N VAL A 46 -4.10 3.93 -4.15
CA VAL A 46 -4.05 5.29 -3.58
C VAL A 46 -4.35 5.22 -2.09
N PRO A 47 -3.97 6.26 -1.31
CA PRO A 47 -4.35 6.32 0.10
C PRO A 47 -5.87 6.38 0.25
N ASP A 48 -6.40 5.63 1.21
CA ASP A 48 -7.84 5.60 1.50
C ASP A 48 -8.20 6.83 2.35
N PRO A 49 -9.11 7.71 1.88
CA PRO A 49 -9.49 8.88 2.66
C PRO A 49 -10.27 8.54 3.93
N ASP A 50 -10.96 7.39 3.95
CA ASP A 50 -11.72 6.95 5.12
C ASP A 50 -10.84 6.25 6.16
N LYS A 51 -9.69 5.74 5.72
CA LYS A 51 -8.72 5.05 6.58
C LYS A 51 -7.34 5.64 6.33
N PRO A 52 -6.99 6.76 6.95
CA PRO A 52 -5.71 7.42 6.71
C PRO A 52 -4.54 6.47 6.86
N GLY A 53 -3.65 6.48 5.88
CA GLY A 53 -2.46 5.63 5.86
C GLY A 53 -2.66 4.28 5.20
N TYR A 54 -3.89 3.83 4.99
CA TYR A 54 -4.17 2.54 4.35
C TYR A 54 -4.39 2.71 2.85
N PRO A 55 -3.98 1.73 2.04
CA PRO A 55 -4.16 1.79 0.60
C PRO A 55 -5.55 1.31 0.20
N LYS A 56 -6.01 1.79 -0.95
CA LYS A 56 -7.21 1.26 -1.59
C LYS A 56 -7.03 1.26 -3.10
N LEU A 57 -7.88 0.51 -3.78
CA LEU A 57 -7.88 0.45 -5.24
C LEU A 57 -8.95 1.38 -5.80
N VAL A 58 -8.57 2.14 -6.83
CA VAL A 58 -9.52 2.95 -7.59
C VAL A 58 -9.33 2.66 -9.08
N PRO A 59 -10.41 2.64 -9.87
CA PRO A 59 -10.29 2.42 -11.30
C PRO A 59 -9.51 3.56 -11.95
N VAL A 60 -8.61 3.18 -12.85
CA VAL A 60 -7.95 4.17 -13.72
C VAL A 60 -8.81 4.28 -14.98
N ALA A 61 -9.42 5.40 -15.13
CA ALA A 61 -10.33 5.62 -16.26
C ALA A 61 -9.59 5.78 -17.57
#